data_bc0786ceabe5340028649bce6bea35af
#
_entry.id   bc0786ceabe5340028649bce6bea35af
#
_cell.length_a   1.000
_cell.length_b   1.000
_cell.length_c   1.000
_cell.angle_alpha   90.00
_cell.angle_beta   90.00
_cell.angle_gamma   90.00
#
_symmetry.space_group_name_H-M   'P 1'
#
loop_
_entity.id
_entity.type
_entity.pdbx_description
1 polymer ?
#
loop_
_entity_poly.entity_id
_entity_poly.type
_entity_poly.pdbx_seq_one_letter_code
_entity_poly.pdbx_strand_id
1 'polypeptide(L)'
;MAEKNQETSTDKAATIGVVSTPQTKHKLSVGLVISLVLGSALISIFYATSSYKTQTENVVELADGRSKQFEVVFTELKQARFRAMGIGADTLLRSRVTIDPFIKRDRSTLSAQIDPFFAFLKEKHEVAQLNFWIPPSTMFYRAGAPELGQFDGSKFRASVVAANARQERIMAVETGQGGVIGIRGIVPVIWEDKFYGVLEFVSDFSIPLNDASADSHFKWAASITKERFAQVERARNEKEDAEKGEDIYIYYSDPATRDIIKAIDFDPRSKEHKIVDNNGQKIYVKAFPIYNFVGKPTITIAMVDDLTDQFNAAFKSAVIKGGILFLLLAAALVAGYSKLDHLRTGMLGSIGAERRALKDRLARGDAAIEKLKDLETLKRRYFSNLMAAINSPLLAVSGQISGIKHALEAGSASNKGDIDNRVDFSIQEIDSLRHLVADYEQIELFRQTLVRAEAKLLSVPAVLEDVLKSLDLSRRLPNLQVNIDILDDMPSTYGDSRLLAGAISRLITHTTHASGSGQLNIALRSNGEDSLILNFSGSAYAGSLAPTAALLDEARQFMAELSTGFISDGKREKLIGIILAKAVIEHFGGTLEAGSTDAPGFLVRFPTAA
;
A
#
# COMPACT_ATOMS: atom_id res chain seq x y z
N MET A 1 58.52 -95.72 -7.73
CA MET A 1 59.72 -95.82 -8.55
C MET A 1 60.02 -94.38 -8.90
N ALA A 2 60.93 -93.78 -8.16
CA ALA A 2 62.35 -93.68 -8.48
C ALA A 2 62.54 -92.70 -9.62
N GLU A 3 63.21 -91.74 -9.52
CA GLU A 3 64.50 -91.22 -9.03
C GLU A 3 64.86 -90.06 -9.96
N LYS A 4 65.28 -89.00 -9.42
CA LYS A 4 66.67 -88.53 -9.14
C LYS A 4 67.18 -87.46 -10.13
N ASN A 5 67.55 -86.40 -9.54
CA ASN A 5 68.82 -85.65 -9.47
C ASN A 5 69.09 -84.62 -10.56
N GLN A 6 69.35 -83.47 -10.07
CA GLN A 6 70.59 -82.76 -9.65
C GLN A 6 71.04 -81.71 -10.68
N GLU A 7 71.15 -80.52 -10.07
CA GLU A 7 72.19 -79.49 -10.19
C GLU A 7 72.74 -79.08 -11.59
N THR A 8 72.62 -77.76 -11.83
CA THR A 8 73.82 -76.88 -11.72
C THR A 8 73.50 -75.41 -12.02
N SER A 9 74.01 -74.62 -11.11
CA SER A 9 74.29 -73.17 -11.14
C SER A 9 74.70 -72.63 -12.49
N THR A 10 74.17 -71.42 -12.86
CA THR A 10 75.00 -70.26 -13.23
C THR A 10 74.09 -68.98 -13.41
N ASP A 11 74.53 -68.04 -12.74
CA ASP A 11 74.38 -66.58 -12.82
C ASP A 11 73.86 -66.00 -14.13
N LYS A 12 72.78 -65.27 -14.17
CA LYS A 12 72.48 -64.15 -15.08
C LYS A 12 71.52 -63.10 -14.50
N ALA A 13 72.06 -61.97 -14.38
CA ALA A 13 71.53 -60.63 -14.30
C ALA A 13 70.01 -60.45 -14.27
N ALA A 14 69.58 -59.85 -13.20
CA ALA A 14 68.24 -59.34 -12.96
C ALA A 14 67.85 -58.24 -13.96
N THR A 15 67.02 -58.56 -14.92
CA THR A 15 66.27 -57.54 -15.67
C THR A 15 65.03 -57.21 -14.90
N ILE A 16 65.05 -56.05 -14.26
CA ILE A 16 63.86 -55.46 -13.57
C ILE A 16 62.81 -55.23 -14.65
N GLY A 17 61.88 -56.14 -14.76
CA GLY A 17 60.62 -55.92 -15.51
C GLY A 17 59.85 -54.82 -14.90
N VAL A 18 59.74 -53.70 -15.59
CA VAL A 18 58.78 -52.64 -15.27
C VAL A 18 57.40 -53.26 -15.38
N VAL A 19 56.83 -53.59 -14.20
CA VAL A 19 55.41 -53.92 -14.10
C VAL A 19 54.63 -52.66 -14.45
N SER A 20 54.14 -52.55 -15.69
CA SER A 20 53.15 -51.59 -16.08
C SER A 20 51.88 -51.89 -15.27
N THR A 21 51.71 -51.15 -14.17
CA THR A 21 50.39 -51.09 -13.42
C THR A 21 49.32 -50.64 -14.42
N PRO A 22 48.25 -51.41 -14.61
CA PRO A 22 47.13 -50.95 -15.43
C PRO A 22 46.61 -49.64 -14.86
N GLN A 23 46.69 -48.57 -15.64
CA GLN A 23 45.98 -47.31 -15.35
C GLN A 23 44.48 -47.62 -15.36
N THR A 24 43.95 -48.04 -14.21
CA THR A 24 42.51 -48.05 -13.99
C THR A 24 42.05 -46.60 -14.02
N LYS A 25 41.57 -46.16 -15.17
CA LYS A 25 40.77 -44.94 -15.30
C LYS A 25 39.51 -45.17 -14.47
N HIS A 26 39.58 -44.92 -13.18
CA HIS A 26 38.36 -44.78 -12.35
C HIS A 26 37.63 -43.51 -12.82
N LYS A 27 36.85 -43.62 -13.88
CA LYS A 27 35.81 -42.63 -14.15
C LYS A 27 34.94 -42.58 -12.89
N LEU A 28 34.74 -41.43 -12.32
CA LEU A 28 33.66 -41.24 -11.32
C LEU A 28 32.44 -41.97 -11.90
N SER A 29 31.84 -42.88 -11.12
CA SER A 29 30.75 -43.68 -11.63
C SER A 29 29.67 -42.72 -12.14
N VAL A 30 29.15 -42.94 -13.34
CA VAL A 30 28.07 -42.16 -13.96
C VAL A 30 26.93 -42.00 -12.96
N GLY A 31 26.72 -42.99 -12.11
CA GLY A 31 25.75 -42.95 -11.01
C GLY A 31 26.00 -41.86 -9.98
N LEU A 32 27.24 -41.54 -9.63
CA LEU A 32 27.56 -40.47 -8.68
C LEU A 32 27.25 -39.09 -9.30
N VAL A 33 27.58 -38.88 -10.57
CA VAL A 33 27.28 -37.64 -11.28
C VAL A 33 25.77 -37.43 -11.38
N ILE A 34 25.04 -38.49 -11.74
CA ILE A 34 23.56 -38.46 -11.78
C ILE A 34 22.99 -38.14 -10.41
N SER A 35 23.50 -38.78 -9.34
CA SER A 35 23.03 -38.52 -7.96
C SER A 35 23.28 -37.08 -7.53
N LEU A 36 24.42 -36.48 -7.88
CA LEU A 36 24.72 -35.08 -7.56
C LEU A 36 23.85 -34.10 -8.35
N VAL A 37 23.58 -34.38 -9.63
CA VAL A 37 22.68 -33.57 -10.46
C VAL A 37 21.26 -33.68 -9.96
N LEU A 38 20.79 -34.87 -9.58
CA LEU A 38 19.47 -35.06 -8.95
C LEU A 38 19.38 -34.35 -7.61
N GLY A 39 20.42 -34.41 -6.77
CA GLY A 39 20.51 -33.70 -5.52
C GLY A 39 20.42 -32.17 -5.72
N SER A 40 21.16 -31.64 -6.70
CA SER A 40 21.07 -30.20 -7.02
C SER A 40 19.68 -29.77 -7.55
N ALA A 41 19.05 -30.64 -8.35
CA ALA A 41 17.68 -30.41 -8.81
C ALA A 41 16.68 -30.41 -7.66
N LEU A 42 16.76 -31.34 -6.71
CA LEU A 42 15.91 -31.39 -5.53
C LEU A 42 16.08 -30.15 -4.64
N ILE A 43 17.31 -29.72 -4.39
CA ILE A 43 17.60 -28.49 -3.62
C ILE A 43 16.99 -27.28 -4.33
N SER A 44 17.13 -27.18 -5.65
CA SER A 44 16.60 -26.07 -6.43
C SER A 44 15.08 -26.05 -6.47
N ILE A 45 14.44 -27.22 -6.57
CA ILE A 45 12.98 -27.35 -6.48
C ILE A 45 12.49 -26.96 -5.09
N PHE A 46 13.16 -27.45 -4.03
CA PHE A 46 12.82 -27.07 -2.66
C PHE A 46 12.93 -25.56 -2.44
N TYR A 47 14.01 -24.94 -2.93
CA TYR A 47 14.19 -23.51 -2.87
C TYR A 47 13.12 -22.74 -3.65
N ALA A 48 12.79 -23.19 -4.87
CA ALA A 48 11.75 -22.59 -5.68
C ALA A 48 10.37 -22.67 -5.00
N THR A 49 10.01 -23.84 -4.46
CA THR A 49 8.74 -24.03 -3.76
C THR A 49 8.66 -23.21 -2.47
N SER A 50 9.74 -23.14 -1.69
CA SER A 50 9.83 -22.27 -0.51
C SER A 50 9.71 -20.80 -0.87
N SER A 51 10.44 -20.37 -1.91
CA SER A 51 10.37 -18.98 -2.42
C SER A 51 8.98 -18.63 -2.93
N TYR A 52 8.32 -19.54 -3.65
CA TYR A 52 6.93 -19.36 -4.10
C TYR A 52 5.99 -19.19 -2.94
N LYS A 53 6.06 -20.09 -1.93
CA LYS A 53 5.22 -20.03 -0.74
C LYS A 53 5.36 -18.68 -0.02
N THR A 54 6.60 -18.27 0.27
CA THR A 54 6.84 -16.98 0.95
C THR A 54 6.31 -15.80 0.15
N GLN A 55 6.50 -15.78 -1.17
CA GLN A 55 6.01 -14.69 -2.01
C GLN A 55 4.48 -14.65 -2.06
N THR A 56 3.82 -15.82 -2.13
CA THR A 56 2.35 -15.88 -2.11
C THR A 56 1.77 -15.52 -0.76
N GLU A 57 2.42 -15.90 0.35
CA GLU A 57 2.05 -15.46 1.70
C GLU A 57 2.13 -13.94 1.82
N ASN A 58 3.19 -13.31 1.32
CA ASN A 58 3.33 -11.84 1.30
C ASN A 58 2.24 -11.17 0.45
N VAL A 59 1.89 -11.74 -0.71
CA VAL A 59 0.80 -11.22 -1.56
C VAL A 59 -0.53 -11.24 -0.80
N VAL A 60 -0.81 -12.34 -0.10
CA VAL A 60 -2.03 -12.48 0.70
C VAL A 60 -2.03 -11.53 1.89
N GLU A 61 -0.90 -11.38 2.59
CA GLU A 61 -0.77 -10.43 3.71
C GLU A 61 -1.01 -8.98 3.26
N LEU A 62 -0.50 -8.60 2.10
CA LEU A 62 -0.76 -7.30 1.51
C LEU A 62 -2.25 -7.12 1.15
N ALA A 63 -2.88 -8.16 0.60
CA ALA A 63 -4.33 -8.13 0.33
C ALA A 63 -5.13 -8.00 1.63
N ASP A 64 -4.73 -8.70 2.70
CA ASP A 64 -5.34 -8.56 4.03
C ASP A 64 -5.19 -7.15 4.61
N GLY A 65 -4.02 -6.55 4.45
CA GLY A 65 -3.78 -5.16 4.83
C GLY A 65 -4.73 -4.21 4.11
N ARG A 66 -4.81 -4.32 2.78
CA ARG A 66 -5.74 -3.53 1.96
C ARG A 66 -7.21 -3.79 2.31
N SER A 67 -7.58 -5.04 2.63
CA SER A 67 -8.96 -5.37 3.01
C SER A 67 -9.37 -4.68 4.32
N LYS A 68 -8.46 -4.63 5.30
CA LYS A 68 -8.68 -3.88 6.55
C LYS A 68 -8.82 -2.38 6.28
N GLN A 69 -7.99 -1.84 5.41
CA GLN A 69 -8.07 -0.44 5.00
C GLN A 69 -9.42 -0.14 4.34
N PHE A 70 -9.89 -0.99 3.42
CA PHE A 70 -11.21 -0.86 2.79
C PHE A 70 -12.32 -0.78 3.85
N GLU A 71 -12.33 -1.71 4.81
CA GLU A 71 -13.34 -1.75 5.88
C GLU A 71 -13.31 -0.47 6.73
N VAL A 72 -12.12 0.02 7.08
CA VAL A 72 -11.94 1.27 7.84
C VAL A 72 -12.45 2.45 7.03
N VAL A 73 -12.00 2.63 5.78
CA VAL A 73 -12.40 3.74 4.91
C VAL A 73 -13.93 3.72 4.69
N PHE A 74 -14.49 2.56 4.35
CA PHE A 74 -15.94 2.43 4.22
C PHE A 74 -16.67 2.83 5.51
N THR A 75 -16.17 2.40 6.66
CA THR A 75 -16.78 2.71 7.95
C THR A 75 -16.75 4.21 8.24
N GLU A 76 -15.62 4.87 7.97
CA GLU A 76 -15.49 6.33 8.13
C GLU A 76 -16.39 7.10 7.17
N LEU A 77 -16.43 6.71 5.90
CA LEU A 77 -17.32 7.32 4.89
C LEU A 77 -18.79 7.16 5.27
N LYS A 78 -19.19 5.97 5.74
CA LYS A 78 -20.53 5.73 6.27
C LYS A 78 -20.84 6.65 7.46
N GLN A 79 -19.92 6.80 8.39
CA GLN A 79 -20.09 7.69 9.54
C GLN A 79 -20.16 9.17 9.11
N ALA A 80 -19.36 9.56 8.13
CA ALA A 80 -19.44 10.91 7.55
C ALA A 80 -20.81 11.17 6.92
N ARG A 81 -21.39 10.19 6.20
CA ARG A 81 -22.77 10.28 5.67
C ARG A 81 -23.79 10.42 6.80
N PHE A 82 -23.66 9.65 7.88
CA PHE A 82 -24.54 9.80 9.04
C PHE A 82 -24.47 11.19 9.67
N ARG A 83 -23.27 11.75 9.84
CA ARG A 83 -23.09 13.11 10.36
C ARG A 83 -23.72 14.15 9.43
N ALA A 84 -23.47 14.04 8.12
CA ALA A 84 -24.04 14.95 7.14
C ALA A 84 -25.59 14.93 7.14
N MET A 85 -26.19 13.73 7.18
CA MET A 85 -27.65 13.57 7.29
C MET A 85 -28.21 14.18 8.58
N GLY A 86 -27.48 14.01 9.69
CA GLY A 86 -27.87 14.62 10.96
C GLY A 86 -27.90 16.15 10.88
N ILE A 87 -26.83 16.76 10.34
CA ILE A 87 -26.74 18.21 10.15
C ILE A 87 -27.82 18.70 9.19
N GLY A 88 -28.02 18.01 8.06
CA GLY A 88 -29.06 18.35 7.09
C GLY A 88 -30.47 18.31 7.69
N ALA A 89 -30.75 17.25 8.46
CA ALA A 89 -32.04 17.12 9.15
C ALA A 89 -32.24 18.22 10.19
N ASP A 90 -31.24 18.48 11.04
CA ASP A 90 -31.31 19.53 12.06
C ASP A 90 -31.55 20.92 11.43
N THR A 91 -30.93 21.17 10.28
CA THR A 91 -31.11 22.41 9.53
C THR A 91 -32.53 22.54 8.99
N LEU A 92 -33.07 21.49 8.39
CA LEU A 92 -34.44 21.48 7.87
C LEU A 92 -35.48 21.62 9.01
N LEU A 93 -35.26 20.91 10.12
CA LEU A 93 -36.19 20.89 11.25
C LEU A 93 -36.21 22.18 12.07
N ARG A 94 -35.30 23.12 11.84
CA ARG A 94 -35.34 24.48 12.40
C ARG A 94 -36.14 25.46 11.56
N SER A 95 -36.51 25.08 10.33
CA SER A 95 -37.24 25.95 9.40
C SER A 95 -38.74 25.74 9.53
N ARG A 96 -39.45 26.80 9.92
CA ARG A 96 -40.92 26.79 9.91
C ARG A 96 -41.50 26.48 8.55
N VAL A 97 -40.85 26.93 7.50
CA VAL A 97 -41.27 26.66 6.12
C VAL A 97 -41.39 25.17 5.86
N THR A 98 -40.51 24.36 6.43
CA THR A 98 -40.51 22.89 6.30
C THR A 98 -41.45 22.22 7.31
N ILE A 99 -41.42 22.68 8.56
CA ILE A 99 -42.13 22.01 9.66
C ILE A 99 -43.62 22.28 9.64
N ASP A 100 -44.08 23.52 9.45
CA ASP A 100 -45.48 23.87 9.49
C ASP A 100 -46.36 23.07 8.51
N PRO A 101 -45.97 22.88 7.22
CA PRO A 101 -46.74 22.02 6.31
C PRO A 101 -46.80 20.57 6.78
N PHE A 102 -45.70 20.03 7.32
CA PHE A 102 -45.69 18.66 7.83
C PHE A 102 -46.58 18.50 9.06
N ILE A 103 -46.51 19.43 10.01
CA ILE A 103 -47.37 19.43 11.19
C ILE A 103 -48.86 19.51 10.82
N LYS A 104 -49.20 20.37 9.87
CA LYS A 104 -50.56 20.55 9.35
C LYS A 104 -51.03 19.46 8.41
N ARG A 105 -50.13 18.50 8.06
CA ARG A 105 -50.41 17.43 7.07
C ARG A 105 -50.78 18.00 5.69
N ASP A 106 -50.24 19.14 5.33
CA ASP A 106 -50.42 19.77 4.02
C ASP A 106 -49.33 19.29 3.06
N ARG A 107 -49.64 18.26 2.30
CA ARG A 107 -48.71 17.67 1.32
C ARG A 107 -48.38 18.64 0.18
N SER A 108 -49.33 19.45 -0.25
CA SER A 108 -49.15 20.36 -1.37
C SER A 108 -48.12 21.43 -1.04
N THR A 109 -48.28 22.08 0.10
CA THR A 109 -47.35 23.10 0.58
C THR A 109 -46.00 22.48 0.92
N LEU A 110 -45.97 21.27 1.51
CA LEU A 110 -44.73 20.56 1.82
C LEU A 110 -43.94 20.22 0.52
N SER A 111 -44.64 19.74 -0.50
CA SER A 111 -44.05 19.45 -1.82
C SER A 111 -43.43 20.72 -2.43
N ALA A 112 -44.18 21.79 -2.50
CA ALA A 112 -43.70 23.05 -3.08
C ALA A 112 -42.41 23.59 -2.41
N GLN A 113 -42.25 23.33 -1.10
CA GLN A 113 -41.07 23.78 -0.34
C GLN A 113 -39.90 22.77 -0.39
N ILE A 114 -40.18 21.49 -0.31
CA ILE A 114 -39.16 20.46 -0.13
C ILE A 114 -38.61 19.93 -1.48
N ASP A 115 -39.42 19.83 -2.51
CA ASP A 115 -38.96 19.20 -3.76
C ASP A 115 -37.83 19.98 -4.46
N PRO A 116 -37.84 21.33 -4.52
CA PRO A 116 -36.69 22.07 -5.07
C PRO A 116 -35.43 21.87 -4.22
N PHE A 117 -35.57 21.83 -2.90
CA PHE A 117 -34.45 21.59 -2.01
C PHE A 117 -33.93 20.16 -2.13
N PHE A 118 -34.81 19.18 -2.21
CA PHE A 118 -34.43 17.80 -2.44
C PHE A 118 -33.74 17.60 -3.80
N ALA A 119 -34.21 18.28 -4.86
CA ALA A 119 -33.54 18.26 -6.17
C ALA A 119 -32.10 18.74 -6.06
N PHE A 120 -31.84 19.82 -5.31
CA PHE A 120 -30.49 20.30 -5.00
C PHE A 120 -29.69 19.28 -4.20
N LEU A 121 -30.25 18.71 -3.13
CA LEU A 121 -29.57 17.68 -2.34
C LEU A 121 -29.24 16.43 -3.15
N LYS A 122 -30.14 16.03 -4.04
CA LYS A 122 -29.92 14.88 -4.92
C LYS A 122 -28.77 15.12 -5.91
N GLU A 123 -28.74 16.32 -6.50
CA GLU A 123 -27.70 16.67 -7.49
C GLU A 123 -26.33 16.92 -6.85
N LYS A 124 -26.28 17.63 -5.74
CA LYS A 124 -25.01 18.10 -5.14
C LYS A 124 -24.50 17.25 -3.99
N HIS A 125 -25.37 16.49 -3.33
CA HIS A 125 -25.03 15.76 -2.11
C HIS A 125 -25.43 14.29 -2.15
N GLU A 126 -25.87 13.80 -3.31
CA GLU A 126 -26.17 12.37 -3.55
C GLU A 126 -27.22 11.81 -2.56
N VAL A 127 -28.13 12.65 -2.12
CA VAL A 127 -29.26 12.23 -1.30
C VAL A 127 -30.26 11.51 -2.20
N ALA A 128 -30.44 10.21 -2.00
CA ALA A 128 -31.29 9.38 -2.84
C ALA A 128 -32.79 9.57 -2.54
N GLN A 129 -33.15 9.77 -1.27
CA GLN A 129 -34.53 10.00 -0.84
C GLN A 129 -34.55 10.92 0.39
N LEU A 130 -35.62 11.71 0.47
CA LEU A 130 -36.01 12.50 1.62
C LEU A 130 -37.49 12.22 1.91
N ASN A 131 -37.77 11.57 3.03
CA ASN A 131 -39.09 11.05 3.35
C ASN A 131 -39.59 11.61 4.70
N PHE A 132 -40.86 11.92 4.76
CA PHE A 132 -41.57 12.30 5.99
C PHE A 132 -42.50 11.15 6.40
N TRP A 133 -42.34 10.69 7.62
CA TRP A 133 -43.09 9.57 8.17
C TRP A 133 -43.91 10.00 9.38
N ILE A 134 -45.11 9.46 9.49
CA ILE A 134 -45.98 9.64 10.66
C ILE A 134 -46.10 8.30 11.40
N PRO A 135 -46.29 8.35 12.72
CA PRO A 135 -46.45 7.13 13.53
C PRO A 135 -47.57 6.21 13.03
N PRO A 136 -47.45 4.89 13.16
CA PRO A 136 -46.23 4.18 13.62
C PRO A 136 -45.16 4.05 12.56
N SER A 137 -45.52 4.03 11.25
CA SER A 137 -44.61 3.89 10.09
C SER A 137 -45.33 4.21 8.78
N THR A 138 -46.27 5.16 8.79
CA THR A 138 -46.94 5.57 7.55
C THR A 138 -46.11 6.61 6.84
N MET A 139 -45.73 6.36 5.59
CA MET A 139 -45.10 7.39 4.79
C MET A 139 -46.10 8.46 4.43
N PHE A 140 -45.84 9.66 4.91
CA PHE A 140 -46.68 10.82 4.64
C PHE A 140 -46.30 11.48 3.31
N TYR A 141 -45.03 11.70 3.09
CA TYR A 141 -44.51 12.37 1.89
C TYR A 141 -43.12 11.88 1.53
N ARG A 142 -42.89 11.70 0.25
CA ARG A 142 -41.55 11.50 -0.36
C ARG A 142 -41.25 12.66 -1.28
N ALA A 143 -40.16 13.39 -1.01
CA ALA A 143 -39.73 14.49 -1.85
C ALA A 143 -39.38 14.02 -3.26
N GLY A 144 -39.80 14.83 -4.24
CA GLY A 144 -39.62 14.52 -5.67
C GLY A 144 -40.50 13.38 -6.21
N ALA A 145 -41.48 12.91 -5.42
CA ALA A 145 -42.43 11.89 -5.83
C ALA A 145 -43.83 12.18 -5.27
N PRO A 146 -44.43 13.33 -5.61
CA PRO A 146 -45.71 13.76 -5.08
C PRO A 146 -46.87 12.81 -5.41
N GLU A 147 -46.74 12.03 -6.49
CA GLU A 147 -47.72 11.04 -6.93
C GLU A 147 -47.78 9.81 -6.02
N LEU A 148 -46.73 9.53 -5.23
CA LEU A 148 -46.74 8.42 -4.29
C LEU A 148 -47.76 8.66 -3.19
N GLY A 149 -48.72 7.76 -3.09
CA GLY A 149 -49.70 7.74 -1.99
C GLY A 149 -49.05 7.42 -0.63
N GLN A 150 -49.84 7.56 0.43
CA GLN A 150 -49.43 7.08 1.74
C GLN A 150 -49.44 5.56 1.77
N PHE A 151 -48.44 4.97 2.41
CA PHE A 151 -48.37 3.52 2.61
C PHE A 151 -47.73 3.20 3.97
N ASP A 152 -48.05 2.04 4.51
CA ASP A 152 -47.45 1.51 5.72
C ASP A 152 -46.07 0.87 5.40
N GLY A 153 -45.03 1.43 6.02
CA GLY A 153 -43.65 0.93 5.91
C GLY A 153 -43.25 -0.07 6.98
N SER A 154 -44.15 -0.49 7.88
CA SER A 154 -43.81 -1.27 9.07
C SER A 154 -43.06 -2.58 8.78
N LYS A 155 -43.38 -3.23 7.66
CA LYS A 155 -42.78 -4.51 7.23
C LYS A 155 -41.27 -4.37 6.88
N PHE A 156 -40.84 -3.22 6.38
CA PHE A 156 -39.50 -3.05 5.82
C PHE A 156 -38.76 -1.79 6.32
N ARG A 157 -39.34 -1.04 7.25
CA ARG A 157 -38.76 0.17 7.85
C ARG A 157 -38.67 0.08 9.37
N ALA A 158 -37.97 -0.96 9.86
CA ALA A 158 -37.84 -1.18 11.30
C ALA A 158 -37.19 0.03 12.01
N SER A 159 -36.24 0.71 11.35
CA SER A 159 -35.61 1.92 11.88
C SER A 159 -36.60 3.09 12.01
N VAL A 160 -37.52 3.27 11.06
CA VAL A 160 -38.58 4.29 11.12
C VAL A 160 -39.57 3.95 12.23
N VAL A 161 -40.01 2.69 12.36
CA VAL A 161 -40.87 2.24 13.46
C VAL A 161 -40.22 2.53 14.80
N ALA A 162 -38.95 2.17 14.96
CA ALA A 162 -38.22 2.38 16.20
C ALA A 162 -38.03 3.89 16.51
N ALA A 163 -37.71 4.72 15.51
CA ALA A 163 -37.55 6.16 15.68
C ALA A 163 -38.88 6.83 16.06
N ASN A 164 -39.98 6.41 15.46
CA ASN A 164 -41.30 6.90 15.86
C ASN A 164 -41.69 6.48 17.29
N ALA A 165 -41.39 5.24 17.66
CA ALA A 165 -41.73 4.69 18.98
C ALA A 165 -40.88 5.31 20.11
N ARG A 166 -39.57 5.47 19.89
CA ARG A 166 -38.60 5.98 20.86
C ARG A 166 -38.52 7.50 20.86
N GLN A 167 -38.95 8.12 19.78
CA GLN A 167 -38.78 9.56 19.52
C GLN A 167 -37.30 9.98 19.55
N GLU A 168 -36.44 9.09 19.11
CA GLU A 168 -34.97 9.27 19.11
C GLU A 168 -34.44 9.23 17.69
N ARG A 169 -33.27 9.85 17.51
CA ARG A 169 -32.51 9.79 16.26
C ARG A 169 -31.96 8.38 16.05
N ILE A 170 -32.20 7.82 14.87
CA ILE A 170 -31.64 6.52 14.46
C ILE A 170 -30.82 6.70 13.18
N MET A 171 -29.56 6.28 13.25
CA MET A 171 -28.67 6.15 12.10
C MET A 171 -28.52 4.67 11.77
N ALA A 172 -28.88 4.26 10.56
CA ALA A 172 -28.97 2.85 10.20
C ALA A 172 -28.50 2.60 8.75
N VAL A 173 -27.92 1.43 8.53
CA VAL A 173 -27.92 0.80 7.20
C VAL A 173 -29.05 -0.22 7.22
N GLU A 174 -30.00 -0.06 6.32
CA GLU A 174 -31.20 -0.88 6.30
C GLU A 174 -31.63 -1.21 4.88
N THR A 175 -32.08 -2.45 4.69
CA THR A 175 -32.66 -2.90 3.41
C THR A 175 -34.13 -2.50 3.37
N GLY A 176 -34.52 -1.79 2.33
CA GLY A 176 -35.91 -1.39 2.09
C GLY A 176 -36.69 -2.35 1.20
N GLN A 177 -37.89 -1.94 0.83
CA GLN A 177 -38.72 -2.64 -0.13
C GLN A 177 -37.97 -2.88 -1.44
N GLY A 178 -38.19 -4.02 -2.07
CA GLY A 178 -37.48 -4.41 -3.29
C GLY A 178 -36.00 -4.75 -3.10
N GLY A 179 -35.51 -4.83 -1.86
CA GLY A 179 -34.13 -5.19 -1.56
C GLY A 179 -33.14 -4.01 -1.60
N VAL A 180 -33.60 -2.77 -1.79
CA VAL A 180 -32.73 -1.58 -1.87
C VAL A 180 -32.05 -1.30 -0.52
N ILE A 181 -30.74 -1.39 -0.50
CA ILE A 181 -29.93 -1.06 0.68
C ILE A 181 -29.68 0.44 0.70
N GLY A 182 -29.93 1.08 1.84
CA GLY A 182 -29.70 2.51 2.01
C GLY A 182 -29.04 2.84 3.34
N ILE A 183 -28.21 3.85 3.32
CA ILE A 183 -27.70 4.54 4.51
C ILE A 183 -28.76 5.55 4.91
N ARG A 184 -29.27 5.46 6.13
CA ARG A 184 -30.44 6.18 6.57
C ARG A 184 -30.16 6.99 7.83
N GLY A 185 -30.54 8.23 7.80
CA GLY A 185 -30.60 9.10 8.97
C GLY A 185 -32.08 9.43 9.25
N ILE A 186 -32.61 8.92 10.34
CA ILE A 186 -33.98 9.16 10.78
C ILE A 186 -33.95 10.06 12.00
N VAL A 187 -34.60 11.21 11.90
CA VAL A 187 -34.57 12.23 12.93
C VAL A 187 -36.01 12.58 13.36
N PRO A 188 -36.32 12.58 14.66
CA PRO A 188 -37.65 12.92 15.14
C PRO A 188 -37.98 14.39 14.86
N VAL A 189 -39.20 14.60 14.40
CA VAL A 189 -39.78 15.92 14.21
C VAL A 189 -40.53 16.31 15.48
N ILE A 190 -39.85 17.06 16.33
CA ILE A 190 -40.39 17.59 17.58
C ILE A 190 -40.49 19.10 17.44
N TRP A 191 -41.67 19.65 17.71
CA TRP A 191 -41.93 21.08 17.65
C TRP A 191 -42.79 21.48 18.83
N GLU A 192 -42.40 22.48 19.55
CA GLU A 192 -43.09 22.94 20.77
C GLU A 192 -43.38 21.76 21.72
N ASP A 193 -42.34 20.94 21.97
CA ASP A 193 -42.37 19.75 22.82
C ASP A 193 -43.37 18.65 22.37
N LYS A 194 -43.92 18.76 21.17
CA LYS A 194 -44.84 17.79 20.62
C LYS A 194 -44.19 17.02 19.47
N PHE A 195 -44.34 15.70 19.52
CA PHE A 195 -43.85 14.81 18.47
C PHE A 195 -44.85 14.69 17.31
N TYR A 196 -44.36 14.81 16.06
CA TYR A 196 -45.20 14.79 14.86
C TYR A 196 -44.87 13.65 13.89
N GLY A 197 -43.74 12.98 14.08
CA GLY A 197 -43.26 11.92 13.22
C GLY A 197 -41.75 12.03 13.03
N VAL A 198 -41.24 11.47 11.96
CA VAL A 198 -39.79 11.50 11.69
C VAL A 198 -39.50 11.93 10.25
N LEU A 199 -38.36 12.57 10.07
CA LEU A 199 -37.74 12.92 8.82
C LEU A 199 -36.64 11.89 8.55
N GLU A 200 -36.66 11.25 7.36
CA GLU A 200 -35.69 10.27 6.91
C GLU A 200 -34.91 10.80 5.72
N PHE A 201 -33.60 10.85 5.84
CA PHE A 201 -32.65 10.98 4.74
C PHE A 201 -32.15 9.61 4.33
N VAL A 202 -32.01 9.38 3.03
CA VAL A 202 -31.46 8.14 2.48
C VAL A 202 -30.37 8.48 1.49
N SER A 203 -29.21 7.89 1.66
CA SER A 203 -28.13 7.88 0.66
C SER A 203 -27.94 6.46 0.10
N ASP A 204 -27.46 6.40 -1.12
CA ASP A 204 -27.13 5.12 -1.75
C ASP A 204 -25.97 4.46 -0.99
N PHE A 205 -26.17 3.20 -0.66
CA PHE A 205 -25.18 2.39 0.03
C PHE A 205 -23.94 2.07 -0.82
N SER A 206 -24.09 2.05 -2.14
CA SER A 206 -22.98 1.77 -3.07
C SER A 206 -21.93 2.89 -3.13
N ILE A 207 -22.31 4.13 -2.82
CA ILE A 207 -21.40 5.28 -2.95
C ILE A 207 -20.16 5.12 -2.06
N PRO A 208 -20.27 5.01 -0.73
CA PRO A 208 -19.10 4.83 0.12
C PRO A 208 -18.34 3.51 -0.14
N LEU A 209 -19.00 2.51 -0.70
CA LEU A 209 -18.31 1.28 -1.14
C LEU A 209 -17.46 1.52 -2.38
N ASN A 210 -17.98 2.26 -3.35
CA ASN A 210 -17.24 2.62 -4.55
C ASN A 210 -16.04 3.52 -4.22
N ASP A 211 -16.23 4.48 -3.31
CA ASP A 211 -15.15 5.35 -2.86
C ASP A 211 -14.04 4.54 -2.14
N ALA A 212 -14.40 3.63 -1.24
CA ALA A 212 -13.46 2.74 -0.58
C ALA A 212 -12.79 1.75 -1.56
N SER A 213 -13.52 1.35 -2.61
CA SER A 213 -13.02 0.49 -3.69
C SER A 213 -11.96 1.19 -4.54
N ALA A 214 -12.12 2.48 -4.82
CA ALA A 214 -11.22 3.25 -5.68
C ALA A 214 -9.77 3.25 -5.15
N ASP A 215 -9.60 3.37 -3.84
CA ASP A 215 -8.28 3.41 -3.20
C ASP A 215 -7.68 2.00 -2.98
N SER A 216 -8.52 1.01 -2.71
CA SER A 216 -8.08 -0.33 -2.30
C SER A 216 -7.96 -1.32 -3.46
N HIS A 217 -8.50 -1.00 -4.63
CA HIS A 217 -8.65 -1.87 -5.80
C HIS A 217 -9.54 -3.11 -5.58
N PHE A 218 -10.14 -3.27 -4.40
CA PHE A 218 -11.12 -4.32 -4.18
C PHE A 218 -12.41 -4.06 -4.95
N LYS A 219 -12.90 -5.11 -5.56
CA LYS A 219 -14.30 -5.17 -5.99
C LYS A 219 -15.16 -5.63 -4.82
N TRP A 220 -16.42 -5.23 -4.80
CA TRP A 220 -17.30 -5.57 -3.70
C TRP A 220 -18.63 -6.15 -4.17
N ALA A 221 -19.20 -6.98 -3.30
CA ALA A 221 -20.57 -7.44 -3.41
C ALA A 221 -21.27 -7.30 -2.06
N ALA A 222 -22.56 -6.97 -2.06
CA ALA A 222 -23.34 -6.85 -0.84
C ALA A 222 -24.53 -7.81 -0.86
N SER A 223 -24.69 -8.52 0.24
CA SER A 223 -25.77 -9.46 0.49
C SER A 223 -26.76 -8.90 1.49
N ILE A 224 -27.91 -9.53 1.53
CA ILE A 224 -28.84 -9.48 2.65
C ILE A 224 -29.12 -10.90 3.13
N THR A 225 -29.50 -11.06 4.41
CA THR A 225 -29.87 -12.37 4.93
C THR A 225 -31.12 -12.93 4.24
N LYS A 226 -31.23 -14.25 4.13
CA LYS A 226 -32.43 -14.92 3.61
C LYS A 226 -33.69 -14.48 4.35
N GLU A 227 -33.62 -14.35 5.68
CA GLU A 227 -34.70 -13.83 6.52
C GLU A 227 -35.14 -12.44 6.01
N ARG A 228 -34.19 -11.54 5.75
CA ARG A 228 -34.50 -10.19 5.27
C ARG A 228 -34.98 -10.20 3.82
N PHE A 229 -34.41 -11.05 2.98
CA PHE A 229 -34.83 -11.21 1.58
C PHE A 229 -36.31 -11.56 1.47
N ALA A 230 -36.81 -12.47 2.31
CA ALA A 230 -38.23 -12.83 2.36
C ALA A 230 -39.17 -11.70 2.77
N GLN A 231 -38.65 -10.72 3.55
CA GLN A 231 -39.45 -9.58 4.08
C GLN A 231 -39.56 -8.41 3.10
N VAL A 232 -38.60 -8.24 2.18
CA VAL A 232 -38.49 -7.02 1.36
C VAL A 232 -39.26 -7.06 0.05
N GLU A 233 -40.12 -8.08 -0.16
CA GLU A 233 -41.01 -8.22 -1.34
C GLU A 233 -40.25 -8.14 -2.68
N ARG A 234 -39.01 -8.69 -2.71
CA ARG A 234 -38.19 -8.79 -3.92
C ARG A 234 -38.27 -10.19 -4.50
N ALA A 235 -38.65 -10.30 -5.77
CA ALA A 235 -38.54 -11.56 -6.48
C ALA A 235 -37.06 -11.97 -6.65
N ARG A 236 -36.80 -13.26 -6.44
CA ARG A 236 -35.46 -13.81 -6.71
C ARG A 236 -35.18 -13.76 -8.20
N ASN A 237 -34.00 -13.29 -8.53
CA ASN A 237 -33.47 -13.28 -9.88
C ASN A 237 -32.26 -14.23 -9.95
N GLU A 238 -32.47 -15.45 -10.44
CA GLU A 238 -31.40 -16.45 -10.50
C GLU A 238 -30.20 -16.03 -11.36
N LYS A 239 -30.40 -15.10 -12.30
CA LYS A 239 -29.30 -14.55 -13.11
C LYS A 239 -28.45 -13.57 -12.35
N GLU A 240 -29.04 -12.80 -11.44
CA GLU A 240 -28.36 -11.72 -10.72
C GLU A 240 -27.99 -12.11 -9.28
N ASP A 241 -28.80 -12.92 -8.61
CA ASP A 241 -28.64 -13.21 -7.20
C ASP A 241 -27.70 -14.41 -6.97
N ALA A 242 -26.78 -14.27 -6.00
CA ALA A 242 -25.89 -15.34 -5.58
C ALA A 242 -26.16 -15.73 -4.12
N GLU A 243 -26.52 -16.99 -3.91
CA GLU A 243 -26.74 -17.52 -2.56
C GLU A 243 -25.47 -18.11 -2.00
N LYS A 244 -25.09 -17.66 -0.78
CA LYS A 244 -23.93 -18.15 -0.02
C LYS A 244 -24.33 -18.33 1.45
N GLY A 245 -24.48 -19.57 1.88
CA GLY A 245 -24.93 -19.87 3.24
C GLY A 245 -26.30 -19.25 3.53
N GLU A 246 -26.38 -18.40 4.55
CA GLU A 246 -27.59 -17.66 4.95
C GLU A 246 -27.76 -16.33 4.25
N ASP A 247 -26.86 -15.95 3.35
CA ASP A 247 -26.82 -14.67 2.70
C ASP A 247 -27.14 -14.78 1.20
N ILE A 248 -27.85 -13.78 0.66
CA ILE A 248 -28.14 -13.64 -0.77
C ILE A 248 -27.50 -12.34 -1.24
N TYR A 249 -26.47 -12.44 -2.06
CA TYR A 249 -25.80 -11.28 -2.68
C TYR A 249 -26.67 -10.76 -3.81
N ILE A 250 -26.97 -9.46 -3.76
CA ILE A 250 -27.91 -8.79 -4.67
C ILE A 250 -27.36 -7.49 -5.26
N TYR A 251 -26.22 -7.00 -4.73
CA TYR A 251 -25.50 -5.81 -5.23
C TYR A 251 -24.06 -6.17 -5.52
N TYR A 252 -23.53 -5.58 -6.57
CA TYR A 252 -22.16 -5.83 -7.02
C TYR A 252 -21.55 -4.54 -7.57
N SER A 253 -20.26 -4.35 -7.37
CA SER A 253 -19.52 -3.22 -7.95
C SER A 253 -19.57 -3.22 -9.48
N ASP A 254 -19.59 -4.41 -10.08
CA ASP A 254 -19.65 -4.62 -11.53
C ASP A 254 -20.14 -6.04 -11.87
N PRO A 255 -20.53 -6.32 -13.14
CA PRO A 255 -21.00 -7.63 -13.56
C PRO A 255 -19.97 -8.77 -13.40
N ALA A 256 -18.67 -8.48 -13.56
CA ALA A 256 -17.63 -9.49 -13.41
C ALA A 256 -17.53 -9.96 -11.95
N THR A 257 -17.67 -9.04 -10.99
CA THR A 257 -17.73 -9.36 -9.56
C THR A 257 -18.92 -10.26 -9.24
N ARG A 258 -20.08 -10.00 -9.84
CA ARG A 258 -21.26 -10.89 -9.71
C ARG A 258 -20.92 -12.32 -10.14
N ASP A 259 -20.32 -12.44 -11.31
CA ASP A 259 -20.01 -13.76 -11.90
C ASP A 259 -18.97 -14.50 -11.05
N ILE A 260 -17.98 -13.79 -10.51
CA ILE A 260 -17.02 -14.33 -9.54
C ILE A 260 -17.74 -14.80 -8.28
N ILE A 261 -18.54 -13.96 -7.64
CA ILE A 261 -19.26 -14.31 -6.41
C ILE A 261 -20.16 -15.52 -6.63
N LYS A 262 -20.79 -15.65 -7.80
CA LYS A 262 -21.60 -16.84 -8.13
C LYS A 262 -20.75 -18.10 -8.24
N ALA A 263 -19.58 -18.00 -8.85
CA ALA A 263 -18.72 -19.14 -9.15
C ALA A 263 -17.93 -19.65 -7.93
N ILE A 264 -17.45 -18.77 -7.05
CA ILE A 264 -16.58 -19.16 -5.93
C ILE A 264 -17.39 -19.66 -4.73
N ASP A 265 -16.80 -20.59 -3.98
CA ASP A 265 -17.34 -21.06 -2.69
C ASP A 265 -16.58 -20.41 -1.53
N PHE A 266 -17.30 -19.68 -0.66
CA PHE A 266 -16.78 -19.06 0.55
C PHE A 266 -17.86 -18.92 1.61
N ASP A 267 -17.46 -18.87 2.87
CA ASP A 267 -18.36 -18.58 3.99
C ASP A 267 -18.42 -17.07 4.24
N PRO A 268 -19.57 -16.40 3.97
CA PRO A 268 -19.71 -14.96 4.20
C PRO A 268 -19.62 -14.55 5.68
N ARG A 269 -19.65 -15.50 6.60
CA ARG A 269 -19.56 -15.25 8.04
C ARG A 269 -18.18 -15.49 8.61
N SER A 270 -17.26 -16.03 7.81
CA SER A 270 -15.86 -16.17 8.19
C SER A 270 -15.21 -14.79 8.35
N LYS A 271 -14.46 -14.63 9.44
CA LYS A 271 -13.61 -13.45 9.64
C LYS A 271 -12.29 -13.54 8.88
N GLU A 272 -11.95 -14.73 8.41
CA GLU A 272 -10.72 -15.01 7.69
C GLU A 272 -10.97 -14.87 6.18
N HIS A 273 -9.93 -14.47 5.47
CA HIS A 273 -9.94 -14.48 4.02
C HIS A 273 -9.89 -15.92 3.48
N LYS A 274 -10.30 -16.10 2.25
CA LYS A 274 -10.13 -17.34 1.50
C LYS A 274 -9.54 -17.01 0.12
N ILE A 275 -8.55 -17.81 -0.29
CA ILE A 275 -8.09 -17.80 -1.68
C ILE A 275 -8.79 -18.95 -2.39
N VAL A 276 -9.54 -18.63 -3.42
CA VAL A 276 -10.28 -19.61 -4.21
C VAL A 276 -9.72 -19.68 -5.62
N ASP A 277 -9.51 -20.90 -6.10
CA ASP A 277 -9.19 -21.12 -7.50
C ASP A 277 -10.49 -21.15 -8.32
N ASN A 278 -10.66 -20.18 -9.19
CA ASN A 278 -11.78 -20.09 -10.11
C ASN A 278 -11.28 -20.19 -11.55
N ASN A 279 -11.25 -21.41 -12.10
CA ASN A 279 -10.77 -21.68 -13.45
C ASN A 279 -9.36 -21.14 -13.73
N GLY A 280 -8.45 -21.29 -12.75
CA GLY A 280 -7.07 -20.81 -12.84
C GLY A 280 -6.87 -19.37 -12.34
N GLN A 281 -7.93 -18.65 -12.02
CA GLN A 281 -7.84 -17.36 -11.34
C GLN A 281 -7.71 -17.56 -9.83
N LYS A 282 -6.78 -16.84 -9.21
CA LYS A 282 -6.56 -16.83 -7.76
C LYS A 282 -7.33 -15.68 -7.12
N ILE A 283 -8.56 -15.98 -6.75
CA ILE A 283 -9.48 -14.98 -6.20
C ILE A 283 -9.34 -14.93 -4.68
N TYR A 284 -8.93 -13.76 -4.18
CA TYR A 284 -9.02 -13.42 -2.77
C TYR A 284 -10.45 -13.00 -2.47
N VAL A 285 -11.05 -13.57 -1.44
CA VAL A 285 -12.35 -13.15 -0.92
C VAL A 285 -12.30 -13.05 0.60
N LYS A 286 -12.83 -11.93 1.12
CA LYS A 286 -13.05 -11.70 2.54
C LYS A 286 -14.34 -10.96 2.74
N ALA A 287 -15.09 -11.30 3.79
CA ALA A 287 -16.37 -10.69 4.07
C ALA A 287 -16.40 -10.05 5.46
N PHE A 288 -17.21 -9.00 5.60
CA PHE A 288 -17.49 -8.39 6.90
C PHE A 288 -18.96 -8.00 7.02
N PRO A 289 -19.55 -8.12 8.22
CA PRO A 289 -20.95 -7.83 8.44
C PRO A 289 -21.18 -6.32 8.64
N ILE A 290 -22.33 -5.86 8.18
CA ILE A 290 -22.90 -4.57 8.55
C ILE A 290 -24.07 -4.81 9.50
N TYR A 291 -23.98 -4.18 10.66
CA TYR A 291 -24.98 -4.29 11.72
C TYR A 291 -26.06 -3.24 11.55
N ASN A 292 -27.30 -3.66 11.77
CA ASN A 292 -28.42 -2.73 11.86
C ASN A 292 -28.36 -1.93 13.19
N PHE A 293 -29.31 -1.01 13.37
CA PHE A 293 -29.36 -0.12 14.56
C PHE A 293 -29.61 -0.85 15.89
N VAL A 294 -29.97 -2.13 15.86
CA VAL A 294 -30.10 -2.97 17.08
C VAL A 294 -28.94 -3.94 17.26
N GLY A 295 -27.89 -3.83 16.46
CA GLY A 295 -26.69 -4.66 16.57
C GLY A 295 -26.79 -6.05 15.94
N LYS A 296 -27.85 -6.33 15.12
CA LYS A 296 -27.98 -7.58 14.38
C LYS A 296 -27.30 -7.44 13.01
N PRO A 297 -26.42 -8.38 12.59
CA PRO A 297 -25.87 -8.37 11.22
C PRO A 297 -26.98 -8.72 10.23
N THR A 298 -27.23 -7.84 9.28
CA THR A 298 -28.31 -7.99 8.28
C THR A 298 -27.82 -7.87 6.85
N ILE A 299 -26.62 -7.36 6.66
CA ILE A 299 -25.96 -7.16 5.38
C ILE A 299 -24.53 -7.69 5.54
N THR A 300 -24.02 -8.35 4.52
CA THR A 300 -22.61 -8.78 4.48
C THR A 300 -21.98 -8.24 3.22
N ILE A 301 -20.82 -7.59 3.37
CA ILE A 301 -20.01 -7.13 2.25
C ILE A 301 -18.90 -8.13 2.01
N ALA A 302 -18.85 -8.67 0.80
CA ALA A 302 -17.71 -9.45 0.33
C ALA A 302 -16.80 -8.55 -0.52
N MET A 303 -15.54 -8.51 -0.16
CA MET A 303 -14.45 -7.90 -0.92
C MET A 303 -13.79 -8.98 -1.76
N VAL A 304 -13.57 -8.67 -3.03
CA VAL A 304 -12.98 -9.60 -4.01
C VAL A 304 -11.81 -8.91 -4.69
N ASP A 305 -10.70 -9.63 -4.82
CA ASP A 305 -9.52 -9.18 -5.59
C ASP A 305 -8.97 -10.36 -6.41
N ASP A 306 -8.62 -10.12 -7.66
CA ASP A 306 -7.97 -11.12 -8.51
C ASP A 306 -6.45 -11.02 -8.35
N LEU A 307 -5.88 -11.94 -7.61
CA LEU A 307 -4.45 -12.03 -7.34
C LEU A 307 -3.70 -12.92 -8.36
N THR A 308 -4.34 -13.29 -9.47
CA THR A 308 -3.77 -14.21 -10.46
C THR A 308 -2.42 -13.74 -10.98
N ASP A 309 -2.32 -12.47 -11.34
CA ASP A 309 -1.08 -11.91 -11.87
C ASP A 309 0.04 -11.91 -10.84
N GLN A 310 -0.28 -11.60 -9.58
CA GLN A 310 0.67 -11.60 -8.47
C GLN A 310 1.16 -13.03 -8.16
N PHE A 311 0.26 -14.01 -8.16
CA PHE A 311 0.61 -15.43 -7.99
C PHE A 311 1.44 -15.95 -9.16
N ASN A 312 1.09 -15.57 -10.38
CA ASN A 312 1.85 -15.92 -11.58
C ASN A 312 3.24 -15.28 -11.57
N ALA A 313 3.35 -14.02 -11.14
CA ALA A 313 4.63 -13.33 -10.98
C ALA A 313 5.49 -14.01 -9.90
N ALA A 314 4.89 -14.40 -8.77
CA ALA A 314 5.55 -15.16 -7.73
C ALA A 314 6.06 -16.51 -8.24
N PHE A 315 5.23 -17.23 -9.02
CA PHE A 315 5.60 -18.49 -9.64
C PHE A 315 6.77 -18.33 -10.62
N LYS A 316 6.67 -17.38 -11.56
CA LYS A 316 7.75 -17.06 -12.51
C LYS A 316 9.04 -16.70 -11.79
N SER A 317 8.95 -15.85 -10.78
CA SER A 317 10.11 -15.46 -9.95
C SER A 317 10.74 -16.67 -9.25
N ALA A 318 9.93 -17.54 -8.67
CA ALA A 318 10.40 -18.73 -7.98
C ALA A 318 11.08 -19.72 -8.93
N VAL A 319 10.50 -19.94 -10.12
CA VAL A 319 11.07 -20.81 -11.17
C VAL A 319 12.41 -20.25 -11.67
N ILE A 320 12.48 -18.94 -11.92
CA ILE A 320 13.73 -18.28 -12.35
C ILE A 320 14.79 -18.43 -11.26
N LYS A 321 14.48 -18.15 -10.01
CA LYS A 321 15.41 -18.28 -8.88
C LYS A 321 15.88 -19.72 -8.68
N GLY A 322 14.95 -20.68 -8.77
CA GLY A 322 15.27 -22.10 -8.71
C GLY A 322 16.16 -22.54 -9.88
N GLY A 323 15.84 -22.10 -11.10
CA GLY A 323 16.64 -22.37 -12.30
C GLY A 323 18.06 -21.80 -12.21
N ILE A 324 18.20 -20.56 -11.75
CA ILE A 324 19.51 -19.94 -11.51
C ILE A 324 20.31 -20.75 -10.47
N LEU A 325 19.67 -21.13 -9.35
CA LEU A 325 20.32 -21.94 -8.32
C LEU A 325 20.77 -23.28 -8.89
N PHE A 326 19.92 -23.94 -9.67
CA PHE A 326 20.27 -25.21 -10.34
C PHE A 326 21.47 -25.04 -11.26
N LEU A 327 21.48 -24.01 -12.10
CA LEU A 327 22.59 -23.73 -13.01
C LEU A 327 23.91 -23.45 -12.27
N LEU A 328 23.82 -22.68 -11.16
CA LEU A 328 24.98 -22.41 -10.31
C LEU A 328 25.51 -23.67 -9.65
N LEU A 329 24.64 -24.52 -9.13
CA LEU A 329 25.03 -25.82 -8.55
C LEU A 329 25.60 -26.77 -9.61
N ALA A 330 24.98 -26.83 -10.77
CA ALA A 330 25.46 -27.64 -11.89
C ALA A 330 26.84 -27.14 -12.40
N ALA A 331 27.01 -25.82 -12.55
CA ALA A 331 28.28 -25.22 -12.92
C ALA A 331 29.38 -25.49 -11.86
N ALA A 332 29.03 -25.40 -10.58
CA ALA A 332 29.95 -25.73 -9.49
C ALA A 332 30.35 -27.20 -9.50
N LEU A 333 29.41 -28.11 -9.82
CA LEU A 333 29.70 -29.55 -9.99
C LEU A 333 30.61 -29.83 -11.19
N VAL A 334 30.34 -29.19 -12.33
CA VAL A 334 31.19 -29.31 -13.53
C VAL A 334 32.59 -28.75 -13.27
N ALA A 335 32.68 -27.58 -12.66
CA ALA A 335 33.97 -26.97 -12.29
C ALA A 335 34.72 -27.81 -11.25
N GLY A 336 34.03 -28.37 -10.27
CA GLY A 336 34.56 -29.29 -9.27
C GLY A 336 35.08 -30.59 -9.94
N TYR A 337 34.29 -31.16 -10.86
CA TYR A 337 34.69 -32.35 -11.63
C TYR A 337 35.91 -32.06 -12.50
N SER A 338 35.90 -30.98 -13.28
CA SER A 338 37.01 -30.56 -14.11
C SER A 338 38.29 -30.34 -13.30
N LYS A 339 38.15 -29.69 -12.12
CA LYS A 339 39.27 -29.45 -11.22
C LYS A 339 39.79 -30.73 -10.57
N LEU A 340 38.90 -31.66 -10.20
CA LEU A 340 39.28 -32.99 -9.72
C LEU A 340 40.02 -33.81 -10.78
N ASP A 341 39.59 -33.74 -12.03
CA ASP A 341 40.26 -34.41 -13.15
C ASP A 341 41.63 -33.78 -13.46
N HIS A 342 41.72 -32.44 -13.37
CA HIS A 342 42.98 -31.70 -13.49
C HIS A 342 43.94 -31.95 -12.32
N LEU A 343 43.44 -32.02 -11.09
CA LEU A 343 44.22 -32.34 -9.88
C LEU A 343 44.73 -33.78 -9.94
N ARG A 344 43.93 -34.70 -10.48
CA ARG A 344 44.28 -36.08 -10.64
C ARG A 344 45.38 -36.29 -11.70
N THR A 345 45.37 -35.49 -12.76
CA THR A 345 46.44 -35.54 -13.79
C THR A 345 47.70 -34.81 -13.35
N GLY A 346 47.59 -33.79 -12.46
CA GLY A 346 48.73 -33.04 -11.90
C GLY A 346 49.39 -33.69 -10.67
N MET A 347 48.64 -34.51 -9.91
CA MET A 347 49.13 -35.14 -8.65
C MET A 347 50.23 -36.18 -8.79
N LEU A 348 50.54 -36.60 -10.01
CA LEU A 348 51.67 -37.53 -10.28
C LEU A 348 52.99 -36.81 -10.50
N GLY A 349 53.01 -35.47 -10.49
CA GLY A 349 54.20 -34.68 -10.87
C GLY A 349 54.82 -33.76 -9.80
N SER A 350 54.16 -33.44 -8.66
CA SER A 350 54.79 -32.46 -7.76
C SER A 350 54.21 -32.44 -6.32
N ILE A 351 54.59 -33.37 -5.50
CA ILE A 351 54.19 -33.43 -4.07
C ILE A 351 54.89 -32.32 -3.21
N GLY A 352 55.84 -31.59 -3.76
CA GLY A 352 56.63 -30.61 -3.01
C GLY A 352 56.22 -29.14 -3.06
N ALA A 353 55.48 -28.72 -4.09
CA ALA A 353 55.10 -27.30 -4.26
C ALA A 353 53.67 -26.96 -3.78
N GLU A 354 52.82 -27.97 -3.59
CA GLU A 354 51.37 -27.78 -3.36
C GLU A 354 50.98 -27.37 -1.94
N ARG A 355 51.81 -27.68 -0.92
CA ARG A 355 51.48 -27.33 0.47
C ARG A 355 51.44 -25.81 0.74
N ARG A 356 52.14 -25.01 -0.05
CA ARG A 356 52.13 -23.52 0.12
C ARG A 356 50.96 -22.86 -0.62
N ALA A 357 50.60 -23.34 -1.80
CA ALA A 357 49.51 -22.78 -2.59
C ALA A 357 48.10 -23.05 -1.99
N LEU A 358 47.97 -24.16 -1.23
CA LEU A 358 46.70 -24.54 -0.61
C LEU A 358 46.34 -23.63 0.59
N LYS A 359 47.38 -23.18 1.36
CA LYS A 359 47.15 -22.22 2.47
C LYS A 359 46.64 -20.86 2.02
N ASP A 360 47.11 -20.36 0.89
CA ASP A 360 46.68 -19.04 0.36
C ASP A 360 45.31 -19.07 -0.31
N ARG A 361 44.84 -20.26 -0.75
CA ARG A 361 43.49 -20.41 -1.32
C ARG A 361 42.39 -20.60 -0.30
N LEU A 362 42.67 -21.27 0.82
CA LEU A 362 41.78 -21.35 1.95
C LEU A 362 41.50 -19.97 2.55
N ALA A 363 42.53 -19.15 2.69
CA ALA A 363 42.36 -17.77 3.19
C ALA A 363 41.49 -16.87 2.30
N ARG A 364 41.46 -17.10 0.97
CA ARG A 364 40.57 -16.36 0.05
C ARG A 364 39.13 -16.87 0.03
N GLY A 365 38.92 -18.17 0.29
CA GLY A 365 37.60 -18.76 0.42
C GLY A 365 36.89 -18.27 1.69
N ASP A 366 37.62 -18.21 2.81
CA ASP A 366 37.10 -17.73 4.10
C ASP A 366 36.72 -16.25 4.04
N ALA A 367 37.49 -15.42 3.33
CA ALA A 367 37.18 -14.00 3.11
C ALA A 367 35.92 -13.77 2.26
N ALA A 368 35.61 -14.67 1.34
CA ALA A 368 34.38 -14.58 0.53
C ALA A 368 33.13 -15.00 1.32
N ILE A 369 33.26 -16.00 2.19
CA ILE A 369 32.19 -16.44 3.09
C ILE A 369 31.93 -15.37 4.17
N GLU A 370 32.94 -14.70 4.66
CA GLU A 370 32.82 -13.60 5.62
C GLU A 370 32.09 -12.40 5.00
N LYS A 371 32.41 -12.03 3.75
CA LYS A 371 31.67 -10.99 3.02
C LYS A 371 30.19 -11.33 2.78
N LEU A 372 29.86 -12.59 2.56
CA LEU A 372 28.46 -13.01 2.42
C LEU A 372 27.70 -12.95 3.74
N LYS A 373 28.35 -13.32 4.86
CA LYS A 373 27.77 -13.16 6.21
C LYS A 373 27.55 -11.70 6.59
N ASP A 374 28.48 -10.83 6.23
CA ASP A 374 28.38 -9.39 6.45
C ASP A 374 27.19 -8.79 5.67
N LEU A 375 26.98 -9.20 4.42
CA LEU A 375 25.84 -8.77 3.60
C LEU A 375 24.50 -9.23 4.18
N GLU A 376 24.42 -10.46 4.70
CA GLU A 376 23.19 -10.98 5.33
C GLU A 376 22.89 -10.26 6.65
N THR A 377 23.93 -9.95 7.43
CA THR A 377 23.81 -9.23 8.69
C THR A 377 23.38 -7.77 8.45
N LEU A 378 23.91 -7.15 7.41
CA LEU A 378 23.51 -5.80 6.94
C LEU A 378 22.04 -5.77 6.55
N LYS A 379 21.55 -6.76 5.80
CA LYS A 379 20.14 -6.87 5.38
C LYS A 379 19.19 -6.99 6.58
N ARG A 380 19.53 -7.81 7.58
CA ARG A 380 18.73 -7.97 8.82
C ARG A 380 18.67 -6.70 9.65
N ARG A 381 19.80 -6.01 9.83
CA ARG A 381 19.84 -4.73 10.56
C ARG A 381 19.03 -3.64 9.87
N TYR A 382 19.12 -3.59 8.54
CA TYR A 382 18.39 -2.64 7.71
C TYR A 382 16.86 -2.81 7.87
N PHE A 383 16.36 -4.05 7.84
CA PHE A 383 14.92 -4.32 8.00
C PHE A 383 14.42 -4.03 9.44
N SER A 384 15.23 -4.35 10.45
CA SER A 384 14.90 -4.05 11.85
C SER A 384 14.77 -2.56 12.11
N ASN A 385 15.64 -1.75 11.51
CA ASN A 385 15.65 -0.31 11.67
C ASN A 385 14.46 0.36 10.97
N LEU A 386 14.03 -0.16 9.82
CA LEU A 386 12.81 0.30 9.15
C LEU A 386 11.58 0.07 10.02
N MET A 387 11.45 -1.12 10.60
CA MET A 387 10.32 -1.43 11.47
C MET A 387 10.29 -0.53 12.71
N ALA A 388 11.44 -0.18 13.27
CA ALA A 388 11.53 0.75 14.39
C ALA A 388 11.09 2.18 13.99
N ALA A 389 11.53 2.64 12.81
CA ALA A 389 11.17 3.96 12.28
C ALA A 389 9.68 4.11 11.96
N ILE A 390 9.01 3.04 11.53
CA ILE A 390 7.56 3.01 11.27
C ILE A 390 6.76 2.94 12.58
N ASN A 391 7.23 2.16 13.56
CA ASN A 391 6.49 1.95 14.81
C ASN A 391 6.41 3.22 15.68
N SER A 392 7.41 4.08 15.67
CA SER A 392 7.44 5.30 16.48
C SER A 392 6.27 6.26 16.17
N PRO A 393 6.06 6.71 14.91
CA PRO A 393 4.94 7.59 14.59
C PRO A 393 3.59 6.87 14.66
N LEU A 394 3.51 5.56 14.43
CA LEU A 394 2.27 4.80 14.65
C LEU A 394 1.84 4.80 16.12
N LEU A 395 2.79 4.69 17.05
CA LEU A 395 2.52 4.81 18.49
C LEU A 395 2.09 6.24 18.86
N ALA A 396 2.70 7.26 18.26
CA ALA A 396 2.30 8.65 18.47
C ALA A 396 0.86 8.91 18.01
N VAL A 397 0.48 8.48 16.81
CA VAL A 397 -0.89 8.56 16.29
C VAL A 397 -1.86 7.81 17.19
N SER A 398 -1.53 6.58 17.61
CA SER A 398 -2.36 5.78 18.52
C SER A 398 -2.57 6.48 19.86
N GLY A 399 -1.54 7.14 20.39
CA GLY A 399 -1.62 7.94 21.62
C GLY A 399 -2.54 9.16 21.48
N GLN A 400 -2.46 9.86 20.33
CA GLN A 400 -3.34 11.00 20.06
C GLN A 400 -4.81 10.58 19.88
N ILE A 401 -5.06 9.47 19.17
CA ILE A 401 -6.40 8.90 19.01
C ILE A 401 -7.00 8.50 20.38
N SER A 402 -6.18 7.86 21.25
CA SER A 402 -6.60 7.56 22.63
C SER A 402 -6.91 8.83 23.43
N GLY A 403 -6.10 9.88 23.27
CA GLY A 403 -6.34 11.18 23.89
C GLY A 403 -7.61 11.86 23.40
N ILE A 404 -7.89 11.78 22.09
CA ILE A 404 -9.16 12.27 21.50
C ILE A 404 -10.35 11.51 22.08
N LYS A 405 -10.26 10.18 22.18
CA LYS A 405 -11.30 9.35 22.77
C LYS A 405 -11.59 9.77 24.23
N HIS A 406 -10.55 9.93 25.05
CA HIS A 406 -10.71 10.39 26.43
C HIS A 406 -11.27 11.82 26.54
N ALA A 407 -10.87 12.74 25.64
CA ALA A 407 -11.40 14.09 25.60
C ALA A 407 -12.90 14.12 25.22
N LEU A 408 -13.33 13.23 24.33
CA LEU A 408 -14.73 13.05 23.96
C LEU A 408 -15.57 12.43 25.08
N GLU A 409 -15.00 11.45 25.80
CA GLU A 409 -15.66 10.78 26.94
C GLU A 409 -15.82 11.73 28.16
N ALA A 410 -14.92 12.69 28.33
CA ALA A 410 -14.95 13.68 29.41
C ALA A 410 -15.97 14.82 29.26
N GLY A 411 -16.64 14.96 28.12
CA GLY A 411 -17.86 15.76 27.92
C GLY A 411 -17.78 17.28 28.17
N SER A 412 -16.57 17.89 28.21
CA SER A 412 -16.44 19.31 28.50
C SER A 412 -16.26 20.13 27.21
N ALA A 413 -17.08 21.18 27.09
CA ALA A 413 -17.13 22.11 25.95
C ALA A 413 -15.80 22.89 25.68
N SER A 414 -14.82 22.76 26.57
CA SER A 414 -13.51 23.41 26.47
C SER A 414 -12.50 22.66 25.59
N ASN A 415 -12.82 21.44 25.12
CA ASN A 415 -11.85 20.54 24.49
C ASN A 415 -11.80 20.58 22.96
N LYS A 416 -12.58 21.43 22.29
CA LYS A 416 -12.61 21.41 20.81
C LYS A 416 -11.24 21.78 20.21
N GLY A 417 -10.56 22.77 20.77
CA GLY A 417 -9.22 23.17 20.30
C GLY A 417 -8.15 22.13 20.58
N ASP A 418 -8.26 21.38 21.69
CA ASP A 418 -7.33 20.27 21.99
C ASP A 418 -7.57 19.07 21.06
N ILE A 419 -8.83 18.79 20.73
CA ILE A 419 -9.19 17.72 19.76
C ILE A 419 -8.70 18.10 18.38
N ASP A 420 -8.95 19.32 17.91
CA ASP A 420 -8.50 19.79 16.61
C ASP A 420 -6.96 19.71 16.49
N ASN A 421 -6.23 20.18 17.52
CA ASN A 421 -4.76 20.07 17.56
C ASN A 421 -4.26 18.62 17.53
N ARG A 422 -4.94 17.69 18.20
CA ARG A 422 -4.57 16.26 18.22
C ARG A 422 -4.89 15.59 16.90
N VAL A 423 -5.97 15.96 16.22
CA VAL A 423 -6.32 15.51 14.88
C VAL A 423 -5.28 16.02 13.89
N ASP A 424 -4.96 17.31 13.92
CA ASP A 424 -3.95 17.90 13.04
C ASP A 424 -2.58 17.26 13.24
N PHE A 425 -2.18 17.02 14.48
CA PHE A 425 -0.94 16.30 14.79
C PHE A 425 -0.98 14.87 14.24
N SER A 426 -2.10 14.15 14.39
CA SER A 426 -2.23 12.78 13.87
C SER A 426 -2.17 12.74 12.35
N ILE A 427 -2.75 13.71 11.67
CA ILE A 427 -2.68 13.86 10.21
C ILE A 427 -1.23 14.12 9.79
N GLN A 428 -0.50 15.00 10.48
CA GLN A 428 0.91 15.27 10.22
C GLN A 428 1.79 14.02 10.38
N GLU A 429 1.57 13.23 11.43
CA GLU A 429 2.32 12.00 11.66
C GLU A 429 2.02 10.91 10.62
N ILE A 430 0.76 10.80 10.17
CA ILE A 430 0.38 9.88 9.08
C ILE A 430 1.01 10.32 7.76
N ASP A 431 1.02 11.60 7.44
CA ASP A 431 1.68 12.12 6.25
C ASP A 431 3.20 11.91 6.32
N SER A 432 3.80 12.10 7.49
CA SER A 432 5.22 11.81 7.72
C SER A 432 5.55 10.34 7.51
N LEU A 433 4.71 9.42 8.00
CA LEU A 433 4.81 7.98 7.76
C LEU A 433 4.71 7.64 6.27
N ARG A 434 3.75 8.23 5.57
CA ARG A 434 3.58 8.00 4.13
C ARG A 434 4.82 8.42 3.35
N HIS A 435 5.42 9.54 3.72
CA HIS A 435 6.68 10.01 3.12
C HIS A 435 7.84 9.09 3.46
N LEU A 436 7.94 8.60 4.69
CA LEU A 436 9.00 7.69 5.13
C LEU A 436 8.93 6.35 4.37
N VAL A 437 7.74 5.78 4.20
CA VAL A 437 7.53 4.54 3.43
C VAL A 437 7.86 4.75 1.96
N ALA A 438 7.40 5.86 1.37
CA ALA A 438 7.70 6.21 -0.02
C ALA A 438 9.20 6.44 -0.25
N ASP A 439 9.88 7.09 0.69
CA ASP A 439 11.33 7.32 0.65
C ASP A 439 12.10 6.01 0.77
N TYR A 440 11.63 5.09 1.60
CA TYR A 440 12.22 3.77 1.76
C TYR A 440 12.05 2.90 0.51
N GLU A 441 10.86 2.86 -0.07
CA GLU A 441 10.63 2.19 -1.36
C GLU A 441 11.55 2.75 -2.44
N GLN A 442 11.80 4.05 -2.42
CA GLN A 442 12.71 4.68 -3.38
C GLN A 442 14.17 4.39 -3.11
N ILE A 443 14.62 4.26 -1.85
CA ILE A 443 15.98 3.80 -1.54
C ILE A 443 16.21 2.40 -2.11
N GLU A 444 15.25 1.50 -1.93
CA GLU A 444 15.36 0.14 -2.44
C GLU A 444 15.25 0.09 -3.97
N LEU A 445 14.32 0.85 -4.55
CA LEU A 445 14.20 1.01 -6.00
C LEU A 445 15.44 1.70 -6.59
N PHE A 446 15.98 2.69 -5.92
CA PHE A 446 17.22 3.38 -6.31
C PHE A 446 18.42 2.43 -6.31
N ARG A 447 18.57 1.57 -5.29
CA ARG A 447 19.62 0.53 -5.28
C ARG A 447 19.47 -0.47 -6.43
N GLN A 448 18.24 -0.78 -6.84
CA GLN A 448 17.95 -1.68 -7.96
C GLN A 448 18.04 -0.98 -9.32
N THR A 449 17.74 0.32 -9.37
CA THR A 449 17.65 1.12 -10.60
C THR A 449 18.97 1.80 -10.98
N LEU A 450 19.88 2.01 -10.02
CA LEU A 450 21.25 2.50 -10.29
C LEU A 450 21.97 1.69 -11.38
N VAL A 451 21.54 0.45 -11.58
CA VAL A 451 22.08 -0.43 -12.63
C VAL A 451 21.37 -0.27 -13.99
N ARG A 452 20.19 0.40 -14.05
CA ARG A 452 19.32 0.41 -15.24
C ARG A 452 18.72 1.78 -15.60
N ALA A 453 19.10 2.87 -14.94
CA ALA A 453 18.57 4.20 -15.30
C ALA A 453 19.10 4.61 -16.68
N GLU A 454 18.25 4.56 -17.69
CA GLU A 454 18.53 5.18 -18.97
C GLU A 454 18.37 6.70 -18.82
N ALA A 455 19.48 7.41 -18.70
CA ALA A 455 19.48 8.85 -18.75
C ALA A 455 18.95 9.32 -20.11
N LYS A 456 17.81 10.01 -20.12
CA LYS A 456 17.20 10.61 -21.31
C LYS A 456 17.36 12.12 -21.28
N LEU A 457 17.36 12.72 -22.45
CA LEU A 457 17.33 14.18 -22.55
C LEU A 457 16.01 14.69 -21.96
N LEU A 458 16.08 15.64 -21.02
CA LEU A 458 14.90 16.20 -20.36
C LEU A 458 15.01 17.71 -20.14
N SER A 459 13.86 18.36 -20.08
CA SER A 459 13.70 19.77 -19.76
C SER A 459 13.43 19.93 -18.26
N VAL A 460 14.34 20.59 -17.54
CA VAL A 460 14.16 20.88 -16.10
C VAL A 460 12.94 21.77 -15.84
N PRO A 461 12.64 22.81 -16.65
CA PRO A 461 11.40 23.57 -16.51
C PRO A 461 10.14 22.71 -16.54
N ALA A 462 10.03 21.77 -17.50
CA ALA A 462 8.87 20.89 -17.61
C ALA A 462 8.72 19.99 -16.38
N VAL A 463 9.82 19.41 -15.89
CA VAL A 463 9.80 18.60 -14.67
C VAL A 463 9.38 19.43 -13.46
N LEU A 464 9.88 20.66 -13.35
CA LEU A 464 9.54 21.56 -12.24
C LEU A 464 8.06 21.96 -12.29
N GLU A 465 7.51 22.24 -13.47
CA GLU A 465 6.09 22.56 -13.63
C GLU A 465 5.19 21.40 -13.21
N ASP A 466 5.53 20.17 -13.61
CA ASP A 466 4.79 18.97 -13.22
C ASP A 466 4.83 18.75 -11.70
N VAL A 467 5.99 18.97 -11.07
CA VAL A 467 6.13 18.88 -9.61
C VAL A 467 5.27 19.91 -8.91
N LEU A 468 5.32 21.17 -9.35
CA LEU A 468 4.54 22.25 -8.73
C LEU A 468 3.04 22.03 -8.87
N LYS A 469 2.57 21.52 -10.01
CA LYS A 469 1.17 21.13 -10.21
C LYS A 469 0.78 19.99 -9.27
N SER A 470 1.66 18.99 -9.11
CA SER A 470 1.37 17.82 -8.25
C SER A 470 1.34 18.17 -6.77
N LEU A 471 2.14 19.12 -6.32
CA LEU A 471 2.23 19.53 -4.91
C LEU A 471 1.03 20.40 -4.47
N ASP A 472 0.40 21.13 -5.40
CA ASP A 472 -0.73 22.05 -5.14
C ASP A 472 -0.54 22.92 -3.88
N LEU A 473 0.64 23.56 -3.80
CA LEU A 473 1.10 24.29 -2.61
C LEU A 473 0.14 25.41 -2.21
N SER A 474 -0.47 26.09 -3.18
CA SER A 474 -1.41 27.19 -2.93
C SER A 474 -2.66 26.74 -2.17
N ARG A 475 -3.12 25.52 -2.42
CA ARG A 475 -4.29 24.94 -1.76
C ARG A 475 -3.95 24.34 -0.42
N ARG A 476 -2.78 23.67 -0.33
CA ARG A 476 -2.35 22.97 0.89
C ARG A 476 -1.78 23.90 1.95
N LEU A 477 -1.14 24.99 1.54
CA LEU A 477 -0.45 25.93 2.41
C LEU A 477 -0.82 27.37 2.02
N PRO A 478 -2.01 27.86 2.40
CA PRO A 478 -2.52 29.17 1.98
C PRO A 478 -1.68 30.35 2.49
N ASN A 479 -0.85 30.13 3.51
CA ASN A 479 0.03 31.16 4.08
C ASN A 479 1.46 31.12 3.47
N LEU A 480 1.73 30.26 2.48
CA LEU A 480 2.99 30.18 1.78
C LEU A 480 2.91 30.95 0.46
N GLN A 481 3.76 31.97 0.29
CA GLN A 481 3.92 32.67 -0.97
C GLN A 481 4.99 31.99 -1.82
N VAL A 482 4.61 31.51 -2.99
CA VAL A 482 5.54 30.85 -3.94
C VAL A 482 5.82 31.79 -5.10
N ASN A 483 7.07 32.18 -5.26
CA ASN A 483 7.55 32.97 -6.40
C ASN A 483 8.38 32.09 -7.31
N ILE A 484 8.06 32.07 -8.58
CA ILE A 484 8.72 31.24 -9.60
C ILE A 484 9.35 32.18 -10.61
N ASP A 485 10.66 32.04 -10.83
CA ASP A 485 11.42 32.82 -11.77
C ASP A 485 12.28 31.90 -12.66
N ILE A 486 11.74 31.60 -13.84
CA ILE A 486 12.34 30.73 -14.85
C ILE A 486 12.53 31.55 -16.11
N LEU A 487 13.76 31.62 -16.62
CA LEU A 487 14.04 32.26 -17.90
C LEU A 487 13.59 31.35 -19.05
N ASP A 488 13.15 31.99 -20.14
CA ASP A 488 12.84 31.28 -21.37
C ASP A 488 14.12 30.69 -21.99
N ASP A 489 13.97 29.58 -22.72
CA ASP A 489 15.04 28.92 -23.48
C ASP A 489 16.16 28.28 -22.61
N MET A 490 15.75 27.43 -21.62
CA MET A 490 16.68 26.67 -20.81
C MET A 490 17.24 25.44 -21.55
N PRO A 491 18.57 25.19 -21.50
CA PRO A 491 19.15 24.00 -22.08
C PRO A 491 18.64 22.74 -21.37
N SER A 492 18.66 21.61 -22.09
CA SER A 492 18.28 20.29 -21.54
C SER A 492 19.41 19.68 -20.71
N THR A 493 19.06 18.74 -19.85
CA THR A 493 20.03 17.89 -19.11
C THR A 493 19.71 16.43 -19.36
N TYR A 494 20.61 15.52 -18.94
CA TYR A 494 20.36 14.09 -18.96
C TYR A 494 19.85 13.61 -17.61
N GLY A 495 18.77 12.80 -17.60
CA GLY A 495 18.23 12.23 -16.37
C GLY A 495 16.98 11.39 -16.59
N ASP A 496 16.46 10.83 -15.50
CA ASP A 496 15.12 10.23 -15.46
C ASP A 496 14.14 11.25 -14.88
N SER A 497 13.09 11.58 -15.64
CA SER A 497 12.12 12.62 -15.25
C SER A 497 11.41 12.32 -13.93
N ARG A 498 11.10 11.04 -13.64
CA ARG A 498 10.41 10.65 -12.40
C ARG A 498 11.32 10.75 -11.19
N LEU A 499 12.57 10.29 -11.32
CA LEU A 499 13.56 10.39 -10.25
C LEU A 499 13.87 11.85 -9.94
N LEU A 500 14.03 12.67 -10.98
CA LEU A 500 14.31 14.09 -10.81
C LEU A 500 13.11 14.86 -10.24
N ALA A 501 11.90 14.56 -10.68
CA ALA A 501 10.67 15.10 -10.10
C ALA A 501 10.55 14.75 -8.61
N GLY A 502 10.84 13.50 -8.24
CA GLY A 502 10.89 13.07 -6.86
C GLY A 502 11.93 13.81 -6.02
N ALA A 503 13.12 14.05 -6.55
CA ALA A 503 14.17 14.81 -5.88
C ALA A 503 13.76 16.28 -5.65
N ILE A 504 13.26 16.95 -6.69
CA ILE A 504 12.79 18.34 -6.62
C ILE A 504 11.63 18.49 -5.64
N SER A 505 10.65 17.58 -5.71
CA SER A 505 9.51 17.56 -4.79
C SER A 505 9.97 17.51 -3.34
N ARG A 506 10.96 16.68 -3.00
CA ARG A 506 11.51 16.56 -1.66
C ARG A 506 12.20 17.82 -1.19
N LEU A 507 12.97 18.47 -2.05
CA LEU A 507 13.63 19.74 -1.70
C LEU A 507 12.61 20.85 -1.42
N ILE A 508 11.51 20.89 -2.17
CA ILE A 508 10.42 21.84 -1.95
C ILE A 508 9.68 21.51 -0.65
N THR A 509 9.34 20.25 -0.41
CA THR A 509 8.51 19.83 0.73
C THR A 509 9.30 19.75 2.04
N HIS A 510 10.62 19.64 2.00
CA HIS A 510 11.45 19.57 3.20
C HIS A 510 11.15 20.67 4.22
N THR A 511 10.80 21.84 3.77
CA THR A 511 10.59 23.05 4.58
C THR A 511 9.14 23.44 4.75
N THR A 512 8.30 23.12 3.79
CA THR A 512 6.86 23.41 3.88
C THR A 512 6.18 22.68 5.03
N HIS A 513 6.73 21.54 5.44
CA HIS A 513 6.28 20.81 6.63
C HIS A 513 6.75 21.43 7.97
N ALA A 514 7.76 22.27 7.94
CA ALA A 514 8.34 22.84 9.18
C ALA A 514 7.69 24.15 9.61
N SER A 515 7.25 25.01 8.67
CA SER A 515 6.72 26.35 8.98
C SER A 515 5.31 26.61 8.46
N GLY A 516 4.86 25.93 7.41
CA GLY A 516 3.54 26.13 6.79
C GLY A 516 3.26 27.55 6.29
N SER A 517 4.22 28.47 6.44
CA SER A 517 4.10 29.88 6.11
C SER A 517 5.44 30.47 5.68
N GLY A 518 5.42 31.60 5.00
CA GLY A 518 6.61 32.30 4.54
C GLY A 518 6.68 32.45 3.03
N GLN A 519 7.87 32.75 2.53
CA GLN A 519 8.13 32.95 1.11
C GLN A 519 9.08 31.87 0.58
N LEU A 520 8.68 31.20 -0.49
CA LEU A 520 9.48 30.25 -1.25
C LEU A 520 9.79 30.84 -2.61
N ASN A 521 11.04 31.09 -2.90
CA ASN A 521 11.49 31.54 -4.21
C ASN A 521 12.16 30.37 -4.94
N ILE A 522 11.71 30.10 -6.15
CA ILE A 522 12.25 29.06 -7.03
C ILE A 522 12.77 29.76 -8.29
N ALA A 523 14.08 29.74 -8.48
CA ALA A 523 14.71 30.36 -9.64
C ALA A 523 15.51 29.33 -10.43
N LEU A 524 15.30 29.27 -11.75
CA LEU A 524 16.11 28.46 -12.66
C LEU A 524 16.90 29.38 -13.60
N ARG A 525 18.20 29.18 -13.65
CA ARG A 525 19.14 29.96 -14.44
C ARG A 525 20.10 29.05 -15.21
N SER A 526 20.53 29.49 -16.37
CA SER A 526 21.68 28.91 -17.05
C SER A 526 22.95 29.64 -16.63
N ASN A 527 24.01 28.91 -16.34
CA ASN A 527 25.33 29.45 -16.04
C ASN A 527 26.27 29.13 -17.21
N GLY A 528 26.09 29.87 -18.31
CA GLY A 528 26.77 29.61 -19.57
C GLY A 528 26.24 28.37 -20.30
N GLU A 529 27.10 27.73 -21.10
CA GLU A 529 26.72 26.51 -21.84
C GLU A 529 26.87 25.22 -21.02
N ASP A 530 27.51 25.28 -19.84
CA ASP A 530 27.97 24.08 -19.12
C ASP A 530 27.05 23.61 -17.99
N SER A 531 26.19 24.48 -17.43
CA SER A 531 25.37 24.06 -16.28
C SER A 531 24.07 24.85 -16.11
N LEU A 532 23.06 24.14 -15.59
CA LEU A 532 21.81 24.69 -15.10
C LEU A 532 21.86 24.81 -13.58
N ILE A 533 21.37 25.94 -13.06
CA ILE A 533 21.29 26.20 -11.61
C ILE A 533 19.82 26.36 -11.24
N LEU A 534 19.32 25.45 -10.43
CA LEU A 534 18.00 25.51 -9.81
C LEU A 534 18.17 25.90 -8.33
N ASN A 535 17.70 27.09 -7.97
CA ASN A 535 17.82 27.66 -6.64
C ASN A 535 16.45 27.67 -5.95
N PHE A 536 16.40 27.09 -4.76
CA PHE A 536 15.29 27.15 -3.83
C PHE A 536 15.70 28.00 -2.65
N SER A 537 15.04 29.11 -2.38
CA SER A 537 15.41 30.04 -1.30
C SER A 537 14.18 30.73 -0.69
N GLY A 538 14.36 31.36 0.45
CA GLY A 538 13.35 32.20 1.07
C GLY A 538 13.08 31.90 2.55
N SER A 539 12.21 32.70 3.16
CA SER A 539 11.91 32.60 4.59
C SER A 539 11.20 31.29 4.98
N ALA A 540 10.64 30.57 4.01
CA ALA A 540 10.10 29.21 4.22
C ALA A 540 11.20 28.22 4.67
N TYR A 541 12.47 28.49 4.40
CA TYR A 541 13.62 27.69 4.82
C TYR A 541 14.27 28.17 6.14
N ALA A 542 13.71 29.18 6.78
CA ALA A 542 14.23 29.70 8.06
C ALA A 542 13.80 28.81 9.23
N GLY A 543 14.68 28.56 10.18
CA GLY A 543 14.38 27.80 11.40
C GLY A 543 15.43 26.73 11.73
N SER A 544 15.09 25.86 12.67
CA SER A 544 16.02 24.83 13.20
C SER A 544 16.42 23.75 12.19
N LEU A 545 15.80 23.72 11.03
CA LEU A 545 16.06 22.79 9.92
C LEU A 545 16.48 23.53 8.65
N ALA A 546 16.96 24.78 8.79
CA ALA A 546 17.47 25.53 7.65
C ALA A 546 18.55 24.72 6.91
N PRO A 547 18.51 24.67 5.57
CA PRO A 547 19.53 23.98 4.79
C PRO A 547 20.89 24.67 4.98
N THR A 548 21.73 24.09 5.79
CA THR A 548 23.10 24.54 6.04
C THR A 548 24.09 23.55 5.47
N ALA A 549 25.33 23.98 5.26
CA ALA A 549 26.43 23.09 4.89
C ALA A 549 26.59 21.96 5.91
N ALA A 550 26.41 22.26 7.20
CA ALA A 550 26.42 21.27 8.27
C ALA A 550 25.29 20.21 8.10
N LEU A 551 24.07 20.61 7.69
CA LEU A 551 22.97 19.70 7.42
C LEU A 551 23.28 18.77 6.24
N LEU A 552 23.89 19.29 5.18
CA LEU A 552 24.30 18.47 4.03
C LEU A 552 25.48 17.55 4.35
N ASP A 553 26.38 17.95 5.24
CA ASP A 553 27.47 17.10 5.72
C ASP A 553 26.93 16.03 6.68
N GLU A 554 25.97 16.36 7.54
CA GLU A 554 25.24 15.42 8.38
C GLU A 554 24.48 14.40 7.51
N ALA A 555 23.87 14.84 6.41
CA ALA A 555 23.25 13.97 5.41
C ALA A 555 24.28 13.04 4.74
N ARG A 556 25.48 13.53 4.44
CA ARG A 556 26.57 12.72 3.88
C ARG A 556 27.08 11.67 4.87
N GLN A 557 27.24 12.06 6.13
CA GLN A 557 27.65 11.18 7.22
C GLN A 557 26.59 10.12 7.50
N PHE A 558 25.33 10.48 7.43
CA PHE A 558 24.18 9.58 7.55
C PHE A 558 24.11 8.53 6.41
N MET A 559 24.46 8.89 5.18
CA MET A 559 24.59 7.90 4.09
C MET A 559 25.70 6.88 4.37
N ALA A 560 26.79 7.31 4.98
CA ALA A 560 27.84 6.40 5.40
C ALA A 560 27.39 5.49 6.57
N GLU A 561 26.63 6.03 7.50
CA GLU A 561 26.04 5.31 8.62
C GLU A 561 24.88 4.39 8.21
N LEU A 562 24.06 4.76 7.20
CA LEU A 562 23.05 3.88 6.58
C LEU A 562 23.70 2.61 6.00
N SER A 563 24.87 2.75 5.43
CA SER A 563 25.65 1.60 4.94
C SER A 563 26.16 0.72 6.08
N THR A 564 26.29 1.24 7.30
CA THR A 564 26.77 0.56 8.51
C THR A 564 25.67 0.15 9.50
N GLY A 565 24.42 0.54 9.28
CA GLY A 565 23.26 0.04 10.04
C GLY A 565 22.93 0.77 11.34
N PHE A 566 23.35 2.00 11.55
CA PHE A 566 23.01 2.79 12.75
C PHE A 566 21.96 3.86 12.43
N ILE A 567 20.77 3.77 13.02
CA ILE A 567 19.75 4.83 13.04
C ILE A 567 19.20 4.94 14.47
N SER A 568 19.51 6.05 15.14
CA SER A 568 18.86 6.40 16.40
C SER A 568 18.80 7.90 16.57
N ASP A 569 17.84 8.57 15.95
CA ASP A 569 17.34 9.87 16.41
C ASP A 569 16.25 10.42 15.46
N GLY A 570 15.13 10.90 15.97
CA GLY A 570 14.01 11.45 15.17
C GLY A 570 14.34 12.69 14.32
N LYS A 571 15.53 13.30 14.52
CA LYS A 571 16.09 14.32 13.62
C LYS A 571 16.57 13.76 12.29
N ARG A 572 17.01 12.51 12.27
CA ARG A 572 17.63 11.85 11.11
C ARG A 572 16.59 11.39 10.10
N GLU A 573 15.36 11.04 10.56
CA GLU A 573 14.25 10.67 9.68
C GLU A 573 13.88 11.79 8.70
N LYS A 574 14.02 13.04 9.14
CA LYS A 574 13.73 14.23 8.32
C LYS A 574 14.79 14.51 7.25
N LEU A 575 16.00 13.94 7.39
CA LEU A 575 17.09 14.10 6.44
C LEU A 575 17.02 13.13 5.25
N ILE A 576 16.25 12.04 5.36
CA ILE A 576 16.15 11.00 4.31
C ILE A 576 15.71 11.60 2.97
N GLY A 577 14.75 12.52 2.99
CA GLY A 577 14.31 13.20 1.77
C GLY A 577 15.41 13.96 1.05
N ILE A 578 16.25 14.69 1.82
CA ILE A 578 17.41 15.43 1.27
C ILE A 578 18.47 14.47 0.74
N ILE A 579 18.73 13.39 1.47
CA ILE A 579 19.72 12.37 1.11
C ILE A 579 19.35 11.72 -0.23
N LEU A 580 18.08 11.36 -0.39
CA LEU A 580 17.59 10.78 -1.63
C LEU A 580 17.63 11.79 -2.77
N ALA A 581 17.23 13.03 -2.52
CA ALA A 581 17.32 14.08 -3.52
C ALA A 581 18.78 14.28 -3.96
N LYS A 582 19.72 14.34 -3.01
CA LYS A 582 21.15 14.46 -3.28
C LYS A 582 21.67 13.27 -4.09
N ALA A 583 21.34 12.05 -3.68
CA ALA A 583 21.79 10.86 -4.37
C ALA A 583 21.29 10.77 -5.82
N VAL A 584 20.04 11.20 -6.09
CA VAL A 584 19.50 11.29 -7.45
C VAL A 584 20.23 12.36 -8.26
N ILE A 585 20.44 13.54 -7.68
CA ILE A 585 21.13 14.67 -8.35
C ILE A 585 22.56 14.27 -8.71
N GLU A 586 23.32 13.71 -7.76
CA GLU A 586 24.71 13.27 -7.97
C GLU A 586 24.81 12.11 -8.96
N HIS A 587 23.83 11.20 -9.00
CA HIS A 587 23.79 10.10 -9.99
C HIS A 587 23.75 10.62 -11.43
N PHE A 588 23.06 11.73 -11.67
CA PHE A 588 23.01 12.37 -12.99
C PHE A 588 24.10 13.45 -13.19
N GLY A 589 25.14 13.41 -12.39
CA GLY A 589 26.31 14.29 -12.53
C GLY A 589 26.09 15.72 -12.00
N GLY A 590 24.98 15.96 -11.29
CA GLY A 590 24.71 17.25 -10.66
C GLY A 590 25.31 17.37 -9.26
N THR A 591 25.17 18.56 -8.65
CA THR A 591 25.54 18.81 -7.25
C THR A 591 24.40 19.45 -6.49
N LEU A 592 24.31 19.13 -5.19
CA LEU A 592 23.38 19.76 -4.25
C LEU A 592 24.19 20.48 -3.17
N GLU A 593 23.98 21.77 -3.06
CA GLU A 593 24.65 22.66 -2.10
C GLU A 593 23.61 23.38 -1.22
N ALA A 594 24.03 23.84 -0.05
CA ALA A 594 23.21 24.72 0.79
C ALA A 594 23.28 26.15 0.28
N GLY A 595 22.19 26.89 0.40
CA GLY A 595 22.16 28.33 0.18
C GLY A 595 23.00 29.11 1.19
N SER A 596 23.10 30.42 1.03
CA SER A 596 23.83 31.29 1.97
C SER A 596 23.04 31.47 3.27
N THR A 597 23.71 31.93 4.33
CA THR A 597 23.09 32.28 5.62
C THR A 597 22.00 33.36 5.47
N ASP A 598 22.19 34.29 4.52
CA ASP A 598 21.28 35.41 4.26
C ASP A 598 20.11 35.00 3.36
N ALA A 599 20.24 33.91 2.60
CA ALA A 599 19.21 33.31 1.77
C ALA A 599 19.22 31.79 1.93
N PRO A 600 18.64 31.29 3.04
CA PRO A 600 18.63 29.86 3.32
C PRO A 600 17.85 29.11 2.24
N GLY A 601 18.35 27.96 1.81
CA GLY A 601 17.75 27.18 0.76
C GLY A 601 18.68 26.13 0.16
N PHE A 602 18.28 25.57 -0.97
CA PHE A 602 19.04 24.58 -1.72
C PHE A 602 19.46 25.11 -3.08
N LEU A 603 20.69 24.85 -3.45
CA LEU A 603 21.24 25.13 -4.77
C LEU A 603 21.55 23.81 -5.47
N VAL A 604 20.89 23.56 -6.56
CA VAL A 604 21.10 22.36 -7.39
C VAL A 604 21.74 22.78 -8.69
N ARG A 605 22.85 22.12 -9.06
CA ARG A 605 23.49 22.30 -10.37
C ARG A 605 23.35 21.03 -11.17
N PHE A 606 22.97 21.14 -12.42
CA PHE A 606 22.93 20.05 -13.39
C PHE A 606 23.89 20.35 -14.54
N PRO A 607 24.61 19.36 -15.06
CA PRO A 607 25.31 19.53 -16.32
C PRO A 607 24.31 19.71 -17.47
N THR A 608 24.59 20.59 -18.41
CA THR A 608 23.81 20.70 -19.63
C THR A 608 24.12 19.53 -20.56
N ALA A 609 23.13 19.10 -21.32
CA ALA A 609 23.37 18.20 -22.44
C ALA A 609 24.02 18.98 -23.57
N ALA A 610 25.25 18.62 -23.91
CA ALA A 610 25.98 19.20 -25.04
C ALA A 610 25.30 18.91 -26.38
#